data_94e714a825043cc77246f10220ba57e4
#
_entry.id   94e714a825043cc77246f10220ba57e4
#
_cell.length_a   1.000
_cell.length_b   1.000
_cell.length_c   1.000
_cell.angle_alpha   90.00
_cell.angle_beta   90.00
_cell.angle_gamma   90.00
#
_symmetry.space_group_name_H-M   'P 1'
#
loop_
_entity.id
_entity.type
_entity.pdbx_description
1 polymer ?
#
loop_
_entity_poly.entity_id
_entity_poly.type
_entity_poly.pdbx_seq_one_letter_code
_entity_poly.pdbx_strand_id
1 'polypeptide(L)'
;MGGLTSAAAGVVLFVTVGVPALSGPVARATPISMEERMGDSINGQLSQLFPTCKEAAGQRVLAQGGDRIAAEADTPFDIRVRAVDAPMVNALAMPGGRILITDDLIRQAETPDELSAVIAHEVSHVEKRHVMQAVWRNFGIGMLLDLVVGGGSGAGQQAVILAGQGSELSYSRFAQAEADAR
;
A
#
# COMPACT_ATOMS: atom_id res chain seq x y z
N MET A 1 -29.77 -19.21 24.24
CA MET A 1 -28.64 -19.50 23.31
C MET A 1 -28.68 -18.70 21.99
N GLY A 2 -29.82 -18.08 21.58
CA GLY A 2 -29.91 -17.33 20.30
C GLY A 2 -29.18 -15.98 20.22
N GLY A 3 -28.94 -15.30 21.34
CA GLY A 3 -28.33 -13.95 21.33
C GLY A 3 -26.82 -13.91 20.99
N LEU A 4 -26.08 -14.90 21.44
CA LEU A 4 -24.63 -15.01 21.17
C LEU A 4 -24.33 -15.34 19.71
N THR A 5 -25.14 -16.20 19.08
CA THR A 5 -25.02 -16.57 17.66
C THR A 5 -25.35 -15.39 16.73
N SER A 6 -26.36 -14.59 17.10
CA SER A 6 -26.73 -13.39 16.32
C SER A 6 -25.67 -12.30 16.40
N ALA A 7 -25.06 -12.08 17.57
CA ALA A 7 -23.97 -11.11 17.73
C ALA A 7 -22.72 -11.53 16.95
N ALA A 8 -22.32 -12.80 17.00
CA ALA A 8 -21.20 -13.33 16.25
C ALA A 8 -21.41 -13.20 14.72
N ALA A 9 -22.62 -13.53 14.23
CA ALA A 9 -22.96 -13.36 12.82
C ALA A 9 -22.90 -11.89 12.38
N GLY A 10 -23.37 -10.96 13.21
CA GLY A 10 -23.27 -9.51 12.96
C GLY A 10 -21.83 -9.01 12.85
N VAL A 11 -20.95 -9.47 13.74
CA VAL A 11 -19.52 -9.13 13.68
C VAL A 11 -18.88 -9.68 12.41
N VAL A 12 -19.13 -10.95 12.07
CA VAL A 12 -18.59 -11.56 10.85
C VAL A 12 -19.07 -10.80 9.60
N LEU A 13 -20.35 -10.46 9.52
CA LEU A 13 -20.88 -9.69 8.40
C LEU A 13 -20.25 -8.30 8.31
N PHE A 14 -20.07 -7.62 9.44
CA PHE A 14 -19.42 -6.30 9.46
C PHE A 14 -17.95 -6.37 9.03
N VAL A 15 -17.21 -7.38 9.46
CA VAL A 15 -15.81 -7.57 9.06
C VAL A 15 -15.69 -7.90 7.56
N THR A 16 -16.57 -8.79 7.05
CA THR A 16 -16.44 -9.29 5.68
C THR A 16 -17.07 -8.38 4.62
N VAL A 17 -18.03 -7.57 5.00
CA VAL A 17 -18.76 -6.70 4.08
C VAL A 17 -18.65 -5.23 4.47
N GLY A 18 -18.90 -4.90 5.74
CA GLY A 18 -18.92 -3.51 6.21
C GLY A 18 -17.57 -2.83 6.14
N VAL A 19 -16.52 -3.46 6.68
CA VAL A 19 -15.16 -2.90 6.66
C VAL A 19 -14.64 -2.70 5.23
N PRO A 20 -14.72 -3.67 4.32
CA PRO A 20 -14.35 -3.45 2.92
C PRO A 20 -15.15 -2.35 2.23
N ALA A 21 -16.47 -2.32 2.45
CA ALA A 21 -17.34 -1.30 1.84
C ALA A 21 -17.03 0.13 2.31
N LEU A 22 -16.61 0.30 3.56
CA LEU A 22 -16.28 1.60 4.14
C LEU A 22 -14.84 2.05 3.84
N SER A 23 -13.92 1.14 3.57
CA SER A 23 -12.49 1.47 3.37
C SER A 23 -12.25 2.46 2.23
N GLY A 24 -12.97 2.34 1.13
CA GLY A 24 -12.87 3.24 -0.02
C GLY A 24 -13.31 4.69 0.30
N PRO A 25 -14.55 4.91 0.77
CA PRO A 25 -15.00 6.23 1.21
C PRO A 25 -14.09 6.87 2.27
N VAL A 26 -13.65 6.10 3.28
CA VAL A 26 -12.76 6.60 4.35
C VAL A 26 -11.38 6.96 3.79
N ALA A 27 -10.82 6.15 2.90
CA ALA A 27 -9.57 6.47 2.23
C ALA A 27 -9.67 7.79 1.45
N ARG A 28 -10.74 8.00 0.68
CA ARG A 28 -10.96 9.26 -0.05
C ARG A 28 -11.15 10.47 0.88
N ALA A 29 -11.73 10.28 2.06
CA ALA A 29 -11.91 11.33 3.06
C ALA A 29 -10.64 11.60 3.89
N THR A 30 -9.62 10.75 3.81
CA THR A 30 -8.37 10.94 4.52
C THR A 30 -7.64 12.18 3.99
N PRO A 31 -7.24 13.13 4.86
CA PRO A 31 -6.50 14.32 4.42
C PRO A 31 -5.17 13.92 3.75
N ILE A 32 -4.84 14.57 2.63
CA ILE A 32 -3.60 14.35 1.86
C ILE A 32 -2.38 14.42 2.77
N SER A 33 -2.28 15.47 3.60
CA SER A 33 -1.15 15.65 4.52
C SER A 33 -1.01 14.55 5.58
N MET A 34 -2.10 13.88 5.95
CA MET A 34 -2.05 12.73 6.86
C MET A 34 -1.49 11.50 6.14
N GLU A 35 -1.91 11.28 4.91
CA GLU A 35 -1.43 10.18 4.08
C GLU A 35 0.05 10.33 3.74
N GLU A 36 0.50 11.55 3.39
CA GLU A 36 1.92 11.85 3.17
C GLU A 36 2.78 11.59 4.41
N ARG A 37 2.35 12.07 5.60
CA ARG A 37 3.09 11.80 6.85
C ARG A 37 3.17 10.31 7.18
N MET A 38 2.10 9.56 6.92
CA MET A 38 2.09 8.12 7.09
C MET A 38 3.09 7.45 6.14
N GLY A 39 3.08 7.84 4.86
CA GLY A 39 4.02 7.36 3.86
C GLY A 39 5.47 7.68 4.21
N ASP A 40 5.76 8.89 4.68
CA ASP A 40 7.10 9.28 5.12
C ASP A 40 7.57 8.46 6.32
N SER A 41 6.70 8.19 7.28
CA SER A 41 7.01 7.34 8.43
C SER A 41 7.34 5.92 8.02
N ILE A 42 6.50 5.30 7.16
CA ILE A 42 6.72 3.95 6.64
C ILE A 42 8.01 3.90 5.82
N ASN A 43 8.21 4.87 4.93
CA ASN A 43 9.42 4.97 4.11
C ASN A 43 10.68 5.11 4.96
N GLY A 44 10.63 5.87 6.06
CA GLY A 44 11.73 5.99 7.02
C GLY A 44 12.08 4.65 7.69
N GLN A 45 11.08 3.88 8.09
CA GLN A 45 11.28 2.55 8.69
C GLN A 45 11.84 1.55 7.66
N LEU A 46 11.27 1.52 6.45
CA LEU A 46 11.75 0.65 5.37
C LEU A 46 13.17 1.00 4.93
N SER A 47 13.56 2.27 4.98
CA SER A 47 14.93 2.71 4.65
C SER A 47 15.99 2.20 5.62
N GLN A 48 15.60 1.84 6.84
CA GLN A 48 16.51 1.20 7.81
C GLN A 48 16.69 -0.29 7.51
N LEU A 49 15.68 -0.95 6.93
CA LEU A 49 15.70 -2.35 6.56
C LEU A 49 16.29 -2.57 5.16
N PHE A 50 15.91 -1.72 4.24
CA PHE A 50 16.26 -1.78 2.82
C PHE A 50 16.95 -0.47 2.40
N PRO A 51 18.28 -0.43 2.41
CA PRO A 51 19.00 0.78 2.04
C PRO A 51 18.77 1.15 0.58
N THR A 52 18.82 2.45 0.29
CA THR A 52 18.72 2.93 -1.08
C THR A 52 19.93 2.45 -1.88
N CYS A 53 19.71 1.94 -3.11
CA CYS A 53 20.78 1.55 -4.01
C CYS A 53 21.73 2.74 -4.26
N LYS A 54 23.04 2.49 -4.20
CA LYS A 54 24.07 3.54 -4.26
C LYS A 54 24.31 4.12 -5.65
N GLU A 55 23.87 3.42 -6.70
CA GLU A 55 24.08 3.82 -8.10
C GLU A 55 23.24 5.06 -8.45
N ALA A 56 23.86 6.23 -8.33
CA ALA A 56 23.17 7.50 -8.50
C ALA A 56 22.63 7.72 -9.94
N ALA A 57 23.29 7.15 -10.96
CA ALA A 57 22.83 7.24 -12.33
C ALA A 57 21.52 6.43 -12.52
N GLY A 58 21.51 5.19 -12.02
CA GLY A 58 20.33 4.33 -12.05
C GLY A 58 19.15 4.93 -11.31
N GLN A 59 19.37 5.50 -10.12
CA GLN A 59 18.33 6.20 -9.35
C GLN A 59 17.72 7.37 -10.13
N ARG A 60 18.55 8.18 -10.82
CA ARG A 60 18.04 9.29 -11.64
C ARG A 60 17.21 8.82 -12.82
N VAL A 61 17.65 7.77 -13.53
CA VAL A 61 16.90 7.22 -14.66
C VAL A 61 15.56 6.66 -14.20
N LEU A 62 15.55 5.93 -13.08
CA LEU A 62 14.33 5.38 -12.49
C LEU A 62 13.36 6.49 -12.07
N ALA A 63 13.85 7.53 -11.37
CA ALA A 63 13.05 8.68 -10.98
C ALA A 63 12.45 9.40 -12.20
N GLN A 64 13.25 9.69 -13.25
CA GLN A 64 12.76 10.32 -14.48
C GLN A 64 11.71 9.47 -15.22
N GLY A 65 11.87 8.15 -15.21
CA GLY A 65 10.87 7.22 -15.73
C GLY A 65 9.56 7.30 -14.95
N GLY A 66 9.69 7.29 -13.61
CA GLY A 66 8.56 7.47 -12.70
C GLY A 66 7.85 8.81 -12.88
N ASP A 67 8.59 9.90 -13.01
CA ASP A 67 8.03 11.25 -13.23
C ASP A 67 7.19 11.32 -14.51
N ARG A 68 7.64 10.67 -15.59
CA ARG A 68 6.90 10.63 -16.87
C ARG A 68 5.58 9.87 -16.74
N ILE A 69 5.59 8.74 -16.04
CA ILE A 69 4.39 7.95 -15.80
C ILE A 69 3.44 8.70 -14.85
N ALA A 70 3.99 9.33 -13.81
CA ALA A 70 3.23 10.10 -12.85
C ALA A 70 2.54 11.32 -13.47
N ALA A 71 3.11 11.91 -14.51
CA ALA A 71 2.52 13.06 -15.22
C ALA A 71 1.16 12.74 -15.89
N GLU A 72 0.90 11.46 -16.17
CA GLU A 72 -0.37 10.99 -16.73
C GLU A 72 -1.38 10.55 -15.65
N ALA A 73 -0.99 10.56 -14.36
CA ALA A 73 -1.82 10.13 -13.26
C ALA A 73 -2.68 11.27 -12.71
N ASP A 74 -3.96 10.99 -12.46
CA ASP A 74 -4.87 11.91 -11.77
C ASP A 74 -4.76 11.73 -10.25
N THR A 75 -3.70 12.26 -9.67
CA THR A 75 -3.43 12.14 -8.23
C THR A 75 -2.94 13.46 -7.63
N PRO A 76 -3.33 13.77 -6.39
CA PRO A 76 -2.83 14.95 -5.69
C PRO A 76 -1.42 14.75 -5.10
N PHE A 77 -0.85 13.54 -5.20
CA PHE A 77 0.42 13.20 -4.58
C PHE A 77 1.60 13.44 -5.52
N ASP A 78 2.70 13.92 -4.94
CA ASP A 78 4.01 13.94 -5.60
C ASP A 78 4.59 12.51 -5.59
N ILE A 79 4.49 11.84 -6.74
CA ILE A 79 4.95 10.46 -6.89
C ILE A 79 6.47 10.43 -6.95
N ARG A 80 7.08 9.61 -6.09
CA ARG A 80 8.54 9.44 -5.99
C ARG A 80 8.92 7.98 -6.05
N VAL A 81 9.58 7.60 -7.13
CA VAL A 81 10.07 6.25 -7.35
C VAL A 81 11.55 6.17 -6.97
N ARG A 82 11.93 5.16 -6.19
CA ARG A 82 13.33 4.90 -5.88
C ARG A 82 13.65 3.40 -5.81
N ALA A 83 14.89 3.04 -6.16
CA ALA A 83 15.39 1.68 -6.01
C ALA A 83 15.98 1.46 -4.61
N VAL A 84 15.70 0.28 -4.05
CA VAL A 84 16.22 -0.19 -2.76
C VAL A 84 16.91 -1.54 -2.92
N ASP A 85 17.93 -1.75 -2.10
CA ASP A 85 18.64 -3.02 -2.00
C ASP A 85 17.84 -3.93 -1.07
N ALA A 86 17.13 -4.90 -1.64
CA ALA A 86 16.30 -5.84 -0.90
C ALA A 86 16.30 -7.22 -1.59
N PRO A 87 16.50 -8.33 -0.84
CA PRO A 87 16.63 -9.67 -1.39
C PRO A 87 15.26 -10.27 -1.77
N MET A 88 14.52 -9.58 -2.62
CA MET A 88 13.21 -9.99 -3.13
C MET A 88 12.89 -9.28 -4.43
N VAL A 89 12.14 -9.93 -5.30
CA VAL A 89 11.61 -9.34 -6.53
C VAL A 89 10.28 -8.68 -6.23
N ASN A 90 10.26 -7.35 -6.07
CA ASN A 90 9.05 -6.63 -5.67
C ASN A 90 9.05 -5.15 -6.05
N ALA A 91 7.84 -4.61 -6.19
CA ALA A 91 7.54 -3.19 -6.17
C ALA A 91 6.50 -2.89 -5.10
N LEU A 92 6.50 -1.71 -4.53
CA LEU A 92 5.60 -1.36 -3.43
C LEU A 92 5.23 0.11 -3.47
N ALA A 93 3.94 0.39 -3.72
CA ALA A 93 3.37 1.70 -3.45
C ALA A 93 3.08 1.87 -1.95
N MET A 94 3.38 3.06 -1.45
CA MET A 94 3.09 3.47 -0.07
C MET A 94 2.14 4.68 -0.06
N PRO A 95 1.50 4.97 1.07
CA PRO A 95 0.68 6.18 1.19
C PRO A 95 1.47 7.43 0.78
N GLY A 96 0.79 8.42 0.22
CA GLY A 96 1.41 9.70 -0.14
C GLY A 96 2.36 9.66 -1.34
N GLY A 97 2.24 8.65 -2.22
CA GLY A 97 2.92 8.64 -3.53
C GLY A 97 4.37 8.13 -3.52
N ARG A 98 4.83 7.46 -2.45
CA ARG A 98 6.17 6.83 -2.44
C ARG A 98 6.09 5.45 -3.05
N ILE A 99 6.99 5.16 -4.01
CA ILE A 99 7.09 3.85 -4.66
C ILE A 99 8.52 3.34 -4.50
N LEU A 100 8.65 2.13 -3.96
CA LEU A 100 9.92 1.42 -3.86
C LEU A 100 9.97 0.32 -4.91
N ILE A 101 11.10 0.22 -5.59
CA ILE A 101 11.41 -0.86 -6.53
C ILE A 101 12.64 -1.59 -6.00
N THR A 102 12.58 -2.88 -5.84
CA THR A 102 13.75 -3.65 -5.40
C THR A 102 14.75 -3.81 -6.54
N ASP A 103 16.03 -3.85 -6.19
CA ASP A 103 17.09 -4.04 -7.18
C ASP A 103 17.04 -5.42 -7.86
N ASP A 104 16.53 -6.45 -7.17
CA ASP A 104 16.28 -7.76 -7.77
C ASP A 104 15.18 -7.69 -8.86
N LEU A 105 14.12 -6.89 -8.67
CA LEU A 105 13.12 -6.66 -9.72
C LEU A 105 13.76 -5.96 -10.93
N ILE A 106 14.57 -4.93 -10.68
CA ILE A 106 15.26 -4.19 -11.77
C ILE A 106 16.19 -5.13 -12.56
N ARG A 107 16.90 -6.03 -11.88
CA ARG A 107 17.77 -7.02 -12.54
C ARG A 107 17.00 -8.07 -13.30
N GLN A 108 15.79 -8.42 -12.88
CA GLN A 108 14.97 -9.44 -13.52
C GLN A 108 14.21 -8.90 -14.75
N ALA A 109 13.92 -7.61 -14.78
CA ALA A 109 13.26 -6.99 -15.92
C ALA A 109 14.15 -7.13 -17.18
N GLU A 110 13.60 -7.72 -18.23
CA GLU A 110 14.32 -7.94 -19.51
C GLU A 110 14.40 -6.65 -20.34
N THR A 111 13.43 -5.75 -20.14
CA THR A 111 13.34 -4.48 -20.88
C THR A 111 12.96 -3.31 -19.96
N PRO A 112 13.31 -2.08 -20.35
CA PRO A 112 12.81 -0.88 -19.66
C PRO A 112 11.28 -0.76 -19.67
N ASP A 113 10.62 -1.32 -20.69
CA ASP A 113 9.16 -1.27 -20.82
C ASP A 113 8.46 -2.14 -19.77
N GLU A 114 9.03 -3.31 -19.44
CA GLU A 114 8.55 -4.15 -18.34
C GLU A 114 8.62 -3.43 -17.00
N LEU A 115 9.74 -2.77 -16.73
CA LEU A 115 9.90 -1.99 -15.51
C LEU A 115 8.92 -0.80 -15.49
N SER A 116 8.71 -0.15 -16.63
CA SER A 116 7.76 0.94 -16.77
C SER A 116 6.32 0.47 -16.53
N ALA A 117 5.95 -0.72 -16.99
CA ALA A 117 4.64 -1.31 -16.74
C ALA A 117 4.42 -1.58 -15.23
N VAL A 118 5.43 -2.09 -14.53
CA VAL A 118 5.36 -2.26 -13.06
C VAL A 118 5.19 -0.92 -12.36
N ILE A 119 5.96 0.10 -12.75
CA ILE A 119 5.83 1.44 -12.17
C ILE A 119 4.43 2.02 -12.42
N ALA A 120 3.90 1.87 -13.63
CA ALA A 120 2.56 2.34 -13.98
C ALA A 120 1.47 1.64 -13.14
N HIS A 121 1.64 0.34 -12.90
CA HIS A 121 0.77 -0.43 -12.02
C HIS A 121 0.79 0.14 -10.59
N GLU A 122 1.98 0.41 -10.02
CA GLU A 122 2.12 1.01 -8.68
C GLU A 122 1.55 2.44 -8.63
N VAL A 123 1.74 3.23 -9.68
CA VAL A 123 1.13 4.57 -9.82
C VAL A 123 -0.39 4.47 -9.80
N SER A 124 -0.98 3.48 -10.45
CA SER A 124 -2.43 3.23 -10.41
C SER A 124 -2.93 2.94 -9.00
N HIS A 125 -2.17 2.20 -8.19
CA HIS A 125 -2.50 1.98 -6.77
C HIS A 125 -2.49 3.28 -5.95
N VAL A 126 -1.57 4.20 -6.23
CA VAL A 126 -1.52 5.54 -5.60
C VAL A 126 -2.75 6.36 -6.02
N GLU A 127 -3.03 6.45 -7.32
CA GLU A 127 -4.15 7.21 -7.87
C GLU A 127 -5.49 6.75 -7.30
N LYS A 128 -5.72 5.44 -7.25
CA LYS A 128 -6.94 4.83 -6.69
C LYS A 128 -6.95 4.80 -5.17
N ARG A 129 -5.86 5.23 -4.51
CA ARG A 129 -5.66 5.21 -3.06
C ARG A 129 -5.83 3.81 -2.46
N HIS A 130 -5.48 2.76 -3.20
CA HIS A 130 -5.64 1.37 -2.77
C HIS A 130 -4.85 1.08 -1.49
N VAL A 131 -3.67 1.70 -1.34
CA VAL A 131 -2.85 1.57 -0.12
C VAL A 131 -3.61 2.08 1.10
N MET A 132 -4.22 3.27 1.00
CA MET A 132 -5.02 3.83 2.09
C MET A 132 -6.27 3.00 2.38
N GLN A 133 -6.90 2.44 1.36
CA GLN A 133 -8.02 1.51 1.54
C GLN A 133 -7.58 0.26 2.33
N ALA A 134 -6.40 -0.29 2.02
CA ALA A 134 -5.83 -1.43 2.74
C ALA A 134 -5.51 -1.06 4.20
N VAL A 135 -4.93 0.11 4.44
CA VAL A 135 -4.66 0.63 5.79
C VAL A 135 -5.95 0.71 6.61
N TRP A 136 -6.99 1.35 6.08
CA TRP A 136 -8.24 1.50 6.80
C TRP A 136 -8.98 0.18 7.01
N ARG A 137 -8.92 -0.73 6.05
CA ARG A 137 -9.48 -2.08 6.19
C ARG A 137 -8.79 -2.83 7.32
N ASN A 138 -7.47 -2.84 7.35
CA ASN A 138 -6.70 -3.54 8.38
C ASN A 138 -6.86 -2.89 9.76
N PHE A 139 -6.91 -1.56 9.82
CA PHE A 139 -7.19 -0.82 11.04
C PHE A 139 -8.59 -1.15 11.61
N GLY A 140 -9.61 -1.18 10.75
CA GLY A 140 -10.98 -1.53 11.15
C GLY A 140 -11.07 -2.96 11.68
N ILE A 141 -10.41 -3.92 11.03
CA ILE A 141 -10.32 -5.31 11.50
C ILE A 141 -9.58 -5.38 12.84
N GLY A 142 -8.45 -4.68 12.97
CA GLY A 142 -7.67 -4.62 14.21
C GLY A 142 -8.47 -4.08 15.40
N MET A 143 -9.19 -2.97 15.21
CA MET A 143 -10.07 -2.42 16.23
C MET A 143 -11.16 -3.41 16.69
N LEU A 144 -11.75 -4.13 15.75
CA LEU A 144 -12.79 -5.12 16.08
C LEU A 144 -12.22 -6.32 16.82
N LEU A 145 -11.04 -6.79 16.44
CA LEU A 145 -10.34 -7.85 17.17
C LEU A 145 -10.01 -7.42 18.61
N ASP A 146 -9.50 -6.20 18.79
CA ASP A 146 -9.23 -5.66 20.12
C ASP A 146 -10.51 -5.57 20.97
N LEU A 147 -11.63 -5.21 20.39
CA LEU A 147 -12.92 -5.14 21.07
C LEU A 147 -13.43 -6.54 21.50
N VAL A 148 -13.25 -7.55 20.66
CA VAL A 148 -13.73 -8.92 20.89
C VAL A 148 -12.85 -9.69 21.89
N VAL A 149 -11.52 -9.48 21.83
CA VAL A 149 -10.54 -10.22 22.66
C VAL A 149 -10.31 -9.54 24.03
N GLY A 150 -10.85 -8.35 24.24
CA GLY A 150 -10.76 -7.68 25.55
C GLY A 150 -9.59 -6.72 25.70
N GLY A 151 -9.11 -6.16 24.60
CA GLY A 151 -8.38 -4.90 24.56
C GLY A 151 -6.87 -4.92 24.79
N GLY A 152 -6.17 -4.04 24.14
CA GLY A 152 -4.79 -3.64 24.49
C GLY A 152 -3.68 -4.40 23.76
N SER A 153 -4.01 -5.25 22.79
CA SER A 153 -3.00 -6.05 22.06
C SER A 153 -2.14 -5.25 21.07
N GLY A 154 -2.47 -3.99 20.81
CA GLY A 154 -1.78 -3.19 19.78
C GLY A 154 -1.98 -3.74 18.35
N ALA A 155 -2.96 -4.62 18.14
CA ALA A 155 -3.23 -5.25 16.85
C ALA A 155 -3.50 -4.22 15.75
N GLY A 156 -4.12 -3.08 16.07
CA GLY A 156 -4.30 -1.97 15.15
C GLY A 156 -2.97 -1.36 14.67
N GLN A 157 -1.99 -1.23 15.55
CA GLN A 157 -0.65 -0.72 15.21
C GLN A 157 0.14 -1.73 14.39
N GLN A 158 0.06 -3.02 14.72
CA GLN A 158 0.70 -4.09 13.95
C GLN A 158 0.05 -4.27 12.57
N ALA A 159 -1.27 -4.08 12.44
CA ALA A 159 -1.95 -4.15 11.15
C ALA A 159 -1.44 -3.08 10.16
N VAL A 160 -1.09 -1.88 10.63
CA VAL A 160 -0.50 -0.83 9.80
C VAL A 160 0.91 -1.22 9.32
N ILE A 161 1.70 -1.85 10.18
CA ILE A 161 3.06 -2.32 9.84
C ILE A 161 2.99 -3.49 8.86
N LEU A 162 2.07 -4.44 9.05
CA LEU A 162 1.89 -5.59 8.16
C LEU A 162 1.31 -5.19 6.80
N ALA A 163 0.47 -4.16 6.73
CA ALA A 163 0.01 -3.61 5.45
C ALA A 163 1.17 -3.03 4.62
N GLY A 164 2.26 -2.59 5.29
CA GLY A 164 3.49 -2.15 4.62
C GLY A 164 4.46 -3.28 4.23
N GLN A 165 4.28 -4.49 4.75
CA GLN A 165 5.24 -5.59 4.54
C GLN A 165 4.84 -6.60 3.46
N GLY A 166 3.62 -6.56 2.95
CA GLY A 166 3.13 -7.61 2.06
C GLY A 166 2.41 -7.06 0.83
N SER A 167 3.12 -6.82 -0.26
CA SER A 167 2.52 -6.37 -1.52
C SER A 167 1.51 -7.36 -2.09
N GLU A 168 1.72 -8.66 -1.93
CA GLU A 168 0.76 -9.68 -2.39
C GLU A 168 -0.45 -9.88 -1.47
N LEU A 169 -0.33 -9.53 -0.18
CA LEU A 169 -1.40 -9.72 0.81
C LEU A 169 -2.23 -8.47 1.07
N SER A 170 -1.75 -7.28 0.67
CA SER A 170 -2.36 -6.01 1.05
C SER A 170 -3.45 -5.52 0.10
N TYR A 171 -3.40 -5.89 -1.18
CA TYR A 171 -4.39 -5.48 -2.17
C TYR A 171 -5.44 -6.57 -2.39
N SER A 172 -6.72 -6.16 -2.44
CA SER A 172 -7.76 -7.10 -2.84
C SER A 172 -7.63 -7.44 -4.33
N ARG A 173 -8.13 -8.62 -4.75
CA ARG A 173 -8.17 -8.99 -6.17
C ARG A 173 -8.86 -7.93 -7.05
N PHE A 174 -9.83 -7.24 -6.49
CA PHE A 174 -10.50 -6.14 -7.18
C PHE A 174 -9.56 -4.95 -7.39
N ALA A 175 -8.80 -4.56 -6.38
CA ALA A 175 -7.83 -3.45 -6.47
C ALA A 175 -6.70 -3.77 -7.48
N GLN A 176 -6.25 -5.03 -7.55
CA GLN A 176 -5.28 -5.46 -8.56
C GLN A 176 -5.88 -5.35 -9.97
N ALA A 177 -7.07 -5.92 -10.18
CA ALA A 177 -7.75 -5.85 -11.49
C ALA A 177 -8.07 -4.41 -11.92
N GLU A 178 -8.36 -3.50 -10.98
CA GLU A 178 -8.58 -2.09 -11.27
C GLU A 178 -7.28 -1.36 -11.64
N ALA A 179 -6.14 -1.75 -11.04
CA ALA A 179 -4.84 -1.20 -11.41
C ALA A 179 -4.38 -1.69 -12.80
N ASP A 180 -4.63 -2.97 -13.12
CA ASP A 180 -4.28 -3.58 -14.42
C ASP A 180 -5.13 -3.05 -15.59
N ALA A 181 -6.32 -2.52 -15.33
CA ALA A 181 -7.25 -2.04 -16.37
C ALA A 181 -6.86 -0.67 -16.96
N ARG A 182 -5.75 -0.09 -16.56
CA ARG A 182 -5.23 1.20 -17.01
C ARG A 182 -4.07 1.01 -17.98
#